data_cf7bc675cace28d6982be51cbd84fe27
#
_entry.id   cf7bc675cace28d6982be51cbd84fe27
#
_cell.length_a   1.000
_cell.length_b   1.000
_cell.length_c   1.000
_cell.angle_alpha   90.00
_cell.angle_beta   90.00
_cell.angle_gamma   90.00
#
_symmetry.space_group_name_H-M   'P 1'
#
loop_
_entity.id
_entity.type
_entity.pdbx_description
1 polymer ?
#
loop_
_entity_poly.entity_id
_entity_poly.type
_entity_poly.pdbx_seq_one_letter_code
_entity_poly.pdbx_strand_id
1 'polypeptide(L)'
;MRLDAVVYTVAGMAFGVILGWLIGAQQLGRTAIVPAAPPVQQSAAPASGPAGGRQAPPLDQARVDQLTATVNGDPKNTTALVQLANVYFDAERFTDAISWYEKALALDPKNPDVSTDLGVSYYYTNRTDEALKRFEESLRINPKHTKTLLNKGIVLAFGKQDLRGAQAEWEKVVSLAPNSPEGQAAKRALEGIASAHANNPTPSNQ
;
A
#
# COMPACT_ATOMS: atom_id res chain seq x y z
N MET A 1 -20.72 23.97 -16.82
CA MET A 1 -20.18 22.65 -16.61
C MET A 1 -18.67 22.81 -16.67
N ARG A 2 -17.96 22.58 -15.58
CA ARG A 2 -16.51 22.84 -15.49
C ARG A 2 -15.76 21.69 -16.16
N LEU A 3 -14.89 22.01 -17.10
CA LEU A 3 -14.06 21.06 -17.85
C LEU A 3 -13.15 20.19 -16.93
N ASP A 4 -12.88 20.69 -15.73
CA ASP A 4 -12.02 20.04 -14.76
C ASP A 4 -12.56 18.67 -14.27
N ALA A 5 -13.89 18.52 -14.16
CA ALA A 5 -14.51 17.26 -13.70
C ALA A 5 -14.40 16.11 -14.72
N VAL A 6 -14.30 16.43 -16.01
CA VAL A 6 -14.23 15.42 -17.08
C VAL A 6 -12.81 14.80 -17.18
N VAL A 7 -11.78 15.59 -16.92
CA VAL A 7 -10.37 15.15 -16.99
C VAL A 7 -10.07 14.13 -15.89
N TYR A 8 -10.60 14.32 -14.67
CA TYR A 8 -10.39 13.40 -13.56
C TYR A 8 -11.09 12.04 -13.74
N THR A 9 -12.25 12.02 -14.41
CA THR A 9 -12.99 10.78 -14.67
C THR A 9 -12.28 9.88 -15.69
N VAL A 10 -11.64 10.48 -16.70
CA VAL A 10 -10.94 9.74 -17.76
C VAL A 10 -9.60 9.20 -17.26
N ALA A 11 -8.85 9.98 -16.47
CA ALA A 11 -7.57 9.53 -15.90
C ALA A 11 -7.76 8.38 -14.89
N GLY A 12 -8.80 8.43 -14.06
CA GLY A 12 -9.11 7.38 -13.10
C GLY A 12 -9.52 6.05 -13.75
N MET A 13 -10.28 6.11 -14.87
CA MET A 13 -10.68 4.90 -15.60
C MET A 13 -9.51 4.23 -16.34
N ALA A 14 -8.57 5.01 -16.90
CA ALA A 14 -7.42 4.46 -17.59
C ALA A 14 -6.47 3.70 -16.65
N PHE A 15 -6.30 4.17 -15.42
CA PHE A 15 -5.45 3.51 -14.42
C PHE A 15 -6.10 2.22 -13.87
N GLY A 16 -7.41 2.22 -13.65
CA GLY A 16 -8.14 1.03 -13.17
C GLY A 16 -8.16 -0.11 -14.19
N VAL A 17 -8.27 0.19 -15.48
CA VAL A 17 -8.30 -0.81 -16.56
C VAL A 17 -6.92 -1.46 -16.78
N ILE A 18 -5.83 -0.69 -16.68
CA ILE A 18 -4.47 -1.22 -16.87
C ILE A 18 -4.05 -2.16 -15.73
N LEU A 19 -4.42 -1.87 -14.49
CA LEU A 19 -4.15 -2.75 -13.34
C LEU A 19 -5.06 -3.99 -13.31
N GLY A 20 -6.33 -3.85 -13.71
CA GLY A 20 -7.27 -4.98 -13.76
C GLY A 20 -6.94 -6.00 -14.87
N TRP A 21 -6.43 -5.54 -16.03
CA TRP A 21 -6.12 -6.41 -17.17
C TRP A 21 -4.83 -7.22 -16.95
N LEU A 22 -3.86 -6.68 -16.22
CA LEU A 22 -2.60 -7.38 -15.93
C LEU A 22 -2.77 -8.56 -14.96
N ILE A 23 -3.78 -8.52 -14.09
CA ILE A 23 -4.08 -9.62 -13.15
C ILE A 23 -4.94 -10.71 -13.82
N GLY A 24 -5.77 -10.36 -14.82
CA GLY A 24 -6.67 -11.29 -15.50
C GLY A 24 -6.02 -12.18 -16.58
N ALA A 25 -4.86 -11.81 -17.11
CA ALA A 25 -4.28 -12.49 -18.27
C ALA A 25 -3.35 -13.69 -17.93
N GLN A 26 -3.13 -14.02 -16.65
CA GLN A 26 -2.22 -15.10 -16.26
C GLN A 26 -2.90 -16.42 -15.84
N GLN A 27 -4.20 -16.58 -16.04
CA GLN A 27 -4.91 -17.80 -15.63
C GLN A 27 -5.32 -18.76 -16.77
N LEU A 28 -4.49 -18.93 -17.79
CA LEU A 28 -4.72 -20.03 -18.77
C LEU A 28 -3.43 -20.82 -19.02
N GLY A 29 -3.34 -21.94 -18.33
CA GLY A 29 -2.58 -23.11 -18.77
C GLY A 29 -1.23 -23.36 -18.09
N ARG A 30 -1.24 -24.24 -17.08
CA ARG A 30 -0.43 -25.47 -17.10
C ARG A 30 -0.57 -26.24 -15.78
N THR A 31 -1.18 -27.40 -15.82
CA THR A 31 -1.09 -28.43 -14.79
C THR A 31 0.33 -29.01 -14.78
N ALA A 32 1.10 -28.74 -13.72
CA ALA A 32 2.26 -29.51 -13.35
C ALA A 32 2.21 -29.72 -11.83
N ILE A 33 2.11 -30.97 -11.42
CA ILE A 33 2.13 -31.41 -10.04
C ILE A 33 3.57 -31.27 -9.55
N VAL A 34 3.81 -30.36 -8.57
CA VAL A 34 5.07 -30.22 -7.84
C VAL A 34 4.74 -30.27 -6.35
N PRO A 35 5.52 -31.03 -5.52
CA PRO A 35 5.20 -31.25 -4.11
C PRO A 35 5.29 -29.95 -3.31
N ALA A 36 4.37 -29.83 -2.33
CA ALA A 36 4.15 -28.65 -1.51
C ALA A 36 5.40 -28.27 -0.68
N ALA A 37 5.92 -27.07 -0.95
CA ALA A 37 6.72 -26.33 0.01
C ALA A 37 5.80 -25.53 0.96
N PRO A 38 6.20 -25.27 2.22
CA PRO A 38 5.35 -24.55 3.17
C PRO A 38 5.07 -23.13 2.68
N PRO A 39 3.88 -22.56 2.97
CA PRO A 39 3.50 -21.24 2.47
C PRO A 39 4.38 -20.16 3.10
N VAL A 40 5.26 -19.57 2.30
CA VAL A 40 5.82 -18.25 2.58
C VAL A 40 4.67 -17.24 2.45
N GLN A 41 4.32 -16.60 3.55
CA GLN A 41 3.36 -15.50 3.55
C GLN A 41 3.88 -14.38 2.64
N GLN A 42 3.35 -14.31 1.42
CA GLN A 42 3.49 -13.14 0.58
C GLN A 42 2.70 -12.00 1.23
N SER A 43 3.42 -11.04 1.81
CA SER A 43 2.84 -9.74 2.15
C SER A 43 2.21 -9.16 0.89
N ALA A 44 0.89 -9.03 0.89
CA ALA A 44 0.14 -8.52 -0.24
C ALA A 44 0.63 -7.12 -0.61
N ALA A 45 0.92 -6.91 -1.89
CA ALA A 45 1.16 -5.58 -2.43
C ALA A 45 -0.08 -4.69 -2.20
N PRO A 46 0.10 -3.39 -1.86
CA PRO A 46 -1.03 -2.52 -1.58
C PRO A 46 -1.95 -2.43 -2.79
N ALA A 47 -3.20 -2.79 -2.58
CA ALA A 47 -4.25 -2.60 -3.57
C ALA A 47 -4.43 -1.11 -3.84
N SER A 48 -4.62 -0.78 -5.10
CA SER A 48 -5.00 0.53 -5.63
C SER A 48 -6.07 1.21 -4.76
N GLY A 49 -6.01 2.53 -4.63
CA GLY A 49 -6.88 3.41 -3.84
C GLY A 49 -8.38 3.04 -3.73
N PRO A 50 -9.23 3.86 -3.11
CA PRO A 50 -10.55 3.46 -2.63
C PRO A 50 -11.33 2.68 -3.68
N ALA A 51 -11.45 1.35 -3.47
CA ALA A 51 -11.99 0.41 -4.41
C ALA A 51 -13.49 0.57 -4.54
N GLY A 52 -13.93 1.04 -5.69
CA GLY A 52 -15.33 0.90 -6.09
C GLY A 52 -15.69 -0.59 -6.24
N GLY A 53 -16.53 -1.12 -5.37
CA GLY A 53 -17.29 -2.34 -5.61
C GLY A 53 -16.64 -3.69 -5.26
N ARG A 54 -15.44 -3.74 -4.69
CA ARG A 54 -14.87 -5.02 -4.22
C ARG A 54 -15.31 -5.27 -2.77
N GLN A 55 -15.91 -6.42 -2.52
CA GLN A 55 -16.20 -6.83 -1.14
C GLN A 55 -14.87 -7.03 -0.39
N ALA A 56 -14.77 -6.41 0.80
CA ALA A 56 -13.63 -6.64 1.68
C ALA A 56 -13.49 -8.14 2.01
N PRO A 57 -12.27 -8.66 2.13
CA PRO A 57 -12.04 -10.03 2.55
C PRO A 57 -12.71 -10.29 3.90
N PRO A 58 -13.24 -11.51 4.13
CA PRO A 58 -13.82 -11.84 5.43
C PRO A 58 -12.76 -11.79 6.53
N LEU A 59 -13.14 -11.26 7.70
CA LEU A 59 -12.28 -11.28 8.88
C LEU A 59 -12.10 -12.71 9.38
N ASP A 60 -10.85 -13.14 9.57
CA ASP A 60 -10.54 -14.41 10.25
C ASP A 60 -10.79 -14.27 11.76
N GLN A 61 -12.04 -14.51 12.15
CA GLN A 61 -12.46 -14.38 13.55
C GLN A 61 -11.71 -15.35 14.47
N ALA A 62 -11.42 -16.57 14.02
CA ALA A 62 -10.70 -17.55 14.82
C ALA A 62 -9.29 -17.06 15.15
N ARG A 63 -8.62 -16.44 14.16
CA ARG A 63 -7.29 -15.85 14.35
C ARG A 63 -7.35 -14.63 15.28
N VAL A 64 -8.36 -13.79 15.14
CA VAL A 64 -8.60 -12.65 16.05
C VAL A 64 -8.76 -13.13 17.48
N ASP A 65 -9.60 -14.14 17.73
CA ASP A 65 -9.85 -14.66 19.08
C ASP A 65 -8.58 -15.25 19.69
N GLN A 66 -7.80 -16.01 18.92
CA GLN A 66 -6.52 -16.58 19.35
C GLN A 66 -5.51 -15.50 19.73
N LEU A 67 -5.34 -14.49 18.87
CA LEU A 67 -4.38 -13.41 19.11
C LEU A 67 -4.81 -12.52 20.25
N THR A 68 -6.12 -12.26 20.37
CA THR A 68 -6.69 -11.50 21.49
C THR A 68 -6.44 -12.20 22.82
N ALA A 69 -6.61 -13.53 22.89
CA ALA A 69 -6.28 -14.30 24.09
C ALA A 69 -4.77 -14.20 24.41
N THR A 70 -3.90 -14.23 23.40
CA THR A 70 -2.45 -14.06 23.59
C THR A 70 -2.12 -12.68 24.14
N VAL A 71 -2.71 -11.62 23.58
CA VAL A 71 -2.51 -10.22 24.04
C VAL A 71 -3.05 -10.02 25.45
N ASN A 72 -4.19 -10.65 25.79
CA ASN A 72 -4.75 -10.57 27.13
C ASN A 72 -3.84 -11.26 28.17
N GLY A 73 -3.19 -12.36 27.79
CA GLY A 73 -2.23 -13.04 28.64
C GLY A 73 -0.89 -12.31 28.78
N ASP A 74 -0.45 -11.63 27.71
CA ASP A 74 0.76 -10.82 27.70
C ASP A 74 0.53 -9.53 26.87
N PRO A 75 0.07 -8.44 27.50
CA PRO A 75 -0.19 -7.16 26.84
C PRO A 75 1.06 -6.47 26.24
N LYS A 76 2.27 -6.96 26.57
CA LYS A 76 3.53 -6.46 26.03
C LYS A 76 4.07 -7.30 24.86
N ASN A 77 3.34 -8.31 24.46
CA ASN A 77 3.69 -9.13 23.31
C ASN A 77 3.52 -8.36 21.99
N THR A 78 4.55 -7.60 21.62
CA THR A 78 4.56 -6.77 20.41
C THR A 78 4.25 -7.58 19.16
N THR A 79 4.75 -8.81 19.08
CA THR A 79 4.50 -9.70 17.94
C THR A 79 3.02 -10.04 17.81
N ALA A 80 2.34 -10.38 18.91
CA ALA A 80 0.91 -10.67 18.91
C ALA A 80 0.07 -9.43 18.53
N LEU A 81 0.46 -8.25 19.03
CA LEU A 81 -0.18 -6.97 18.68
C LEU A 81 -0.08 -6.68 17.18
N VAL A 82 1.11 -6.84 16.58
CA VAL A 82 1.32 -6.64 15.15
C VAL A 82 0.52 -7.66 14.33
N GLN A 83 0.55 -8.94 14.73
CA GLN A 83 -0.22 -9.97 14.01
C GLN A 83 -1.72 -9.69 14.06
N LEU A 84 -2.24 -9.23 15.20
CA LEU A 84 -3.66 -8.87 15.34
C LEU A 84 -4.01 -7.66 14.46
N ALA A 85 -3.14 -6.65 14.42
CA ALA A 85 -3.28 -5.53 13.50
C ALA A 85 -3.31 -5.98 12.03
N ASN A 86 -2.41 -6.90 11.64
CA ASN A 86 -2.35 -7.44 10.28
C ASN A 86 -3.64 -8.18 9.90
N VAL A 87 -4.22 -8.99 10.79
CA VAL A 87 -5.50 -9.68 10.53
C VAL A 87 -6.63 -8.69 10.23
N TYR A 88 -6.69 -7.58 10.96
CA TYR A 88 -7.66 -6.52 10.68
C TYR A 88 -7.32 -5.76 9.39
N PHE A 89 -6.06 -5.49 9.14
CA PHE A 89 -5.58 -4.83 7.93
C PHE A 89 -5.94 -5.63 6.68
N ASP A 90 -5.66 -6.95 6.67
CA ASP A 90 -5.94 -7.86 5.57
C ASP A 90 -7.45 -7.98 5.28
N ALA A 91 -8.28 -7.81 6.32
CA ALA A 91 -9.74 -7.74 6.20
C ALA A 91 -10.26 -6.32 5.85
N GLU A 92 -9.38 -5.39 5.46
CA GLU A 92 -9.69 -3.97 5.17
C GLU A 92 -10.36 -3.23 6.35
N ARG A 93 -10.25 -3.76 7.56
CA ARG A 93 -10.74 -3.12 8.79
C ARG A 93 -9.68 -2.16 9.35
N PHE A 94 -9.35 -1.17 8.56
CA PHE A 94 -8.21 -0.27 8.84
C PHE A 94 -8.35 0.50 10.16
N THR A 95 -9.55 0.87 10.58
CA THR A 95 -9.75 1.55 11.88
C THR A 95 -9.36 0.65 13.06
N ASP A 96 -9.70 -0.64 12.99
CA ASP A 96 -9.30 -1.61 14.03
C ASP A 96 -7.78 -1.86 13.97
N ALA A 97 -7.23 -2.02 12.76
CA ALA A 97 -5.79 -2.19 12.55
C ALA A 97 -4.97 -1.03 13.15
N ILE A 98 -5.40 0.22 12.93
CA ILE A 98 -4.77 1.41 13.53
C ILE A 98 -4.60 1.23 15.02
N SER A 99 -5.66 0.86 15.73
CA SER A 99 -5.64 0.73 17.19
C SER A 99 -4.59 -0.27 17.68
N TRP A 100 -4.39 -1.37 16.96
CA TRP A 100 -3.43 -2.41 17.33
C TRP A 100 -2.00 -2.04 16.92
N TYR A 101 -1.80 -1.41 15.74
CA TYR A 101 -0.48 -0.90 15.35
C TYR A 101 0.01 0.21 16.28
N GLU A 102 -0.87 1.10 16.73
CA GLU A 102 -0.50 2.14 17.71
C GLU A 102 -0.04 1.53 19.04
N LYS A 103 -0.72 0.48 19.53
CA LYS A 103 -0.28 -0.25 20.73
C LYS A 103 1.08 -0.93 20.52
N ALA A 104 1.30 -1.53 19.35
CA ALA A 104 2.59 -2.15 19.02
C ALA A 104 3.73 -1.12 18.98
N LEU A 105 3.51 0.04 18.33
CA LEU A 105 4.50 1.12 18.26
C LEU A 105 4.73 1.84 19.59
N ALA A 106 3.77 1.81 20.51
CA ALA A 106 3.98 2.30 21.86
C ALA A 106 5.01 1.46 22.64
N LEU A 107 5.13 0.17 22.29
CA LEU A 107 6.10 -0.74 22.90
C LEU A 107 7.42 -0.81 22.10
N ASP A 108 7.34 -0.80 20.78
CA ASP A 108 8.51 -0.78 19.88
C ASP A 108 8.39 0.37 18.86
N PRO A 109 8.80 1.58 19.24
CA PRO A 109 8.67 2.77 18.40
C PRO A 109 9.65 2.81 17.21
N LYS A 110 10.58 1.84 17.12
CA LYS A 110 11.62 1.80 16.09
C LYS A 110 11.37 0.73 15.03
N ASN A 111 10.13 0.31 14.85
CA ASN A 111 9.75 -0.66 13.82
C ASN A 111 9.26 0.06 12.55
N PRO A 112 10.09 0.10 11.48
CA PRO A 112 9.72 0.81 10.26
C PRO A 112 8.57 0.13 9.50
N ASP A 113 8.45 -1.20 9.57
CA ASP A 113 7.37 -1.94 8.93
C ASP A 113 6.01 -1.58 9.55
N VAL A 114 5.92 -1.66 10.88
CA VAL A 114 4.69 -1.33 11.60
C VAL A 114 4.31 0.14 11.42
N SER A 115 5.29 1.05 11.42
CA SER A 115 5.05 2.46 11.13
C SER A 115 4.50 2.66 9.70
N THR A 116 4.99 1.88 8.74
CA THR A 116 4.50 1.90 7.35
C THR A 116 3.07 1.39 7.27
N ASP A 117 2.75 0.24 7.86
CA ASP A 117 1.42 -0.36 7.82
C ASP A 117 0.37 0.49 8.52
N LEU A 118 0.75 1.14 9.63
CA LEU A 118 -0.07 2.17 10.27
C LEU A 118 -0.32 3.36 9.34
N GLY A 119 0.71 3.83 8.63
CA GLY A 119 0.56 4.90 7.63
C GLY A 119 -0.40 4.53 6.51
N VAL A 120 -0.31 3.32 5.98
CA VAL A 120 -1.25 2.80 4.97
C VAL A 120 -2.67 2.75 5.53
N SER A 121 -2.85 2.29 6.78
CA SER A 121 -4.16 2.24 7.44
C SER A 121 -4.77 3.63 7.60
N TYR A 122 -3.96 4.64 7.94
CA TYR A 122 -4.42 6.03 7.97
C TYR A 122 -4.87 6.52 6.59
N TYR A 123 -4.13 6.20 5.54
CA TYR A 123 -4.52 6.59 4.18
C TYR A 123 -5.88 6.03 3.78
N TYR A 124 -6.13 4.74 4.04
CA TYR A 124 -7.42 4.11 3.73
C TYR A 124 -8.58 4.62 4.60
N THR A 125 -8.30 5.27 5.73
CA THR A 125 -9.29 5.96 6.56
C THR A 125 -9.37 7.47 6.27
N ASN A 126 -8.88 7.93 5.10
CA ASN A 126 -8.86 9.33 4.65
C ASN A 126 -8.03 10.28 5.55
N ARG A 127 -7.08 9.74 6.29
CA ARG A 127 -6.18 10.49 7.18
C ARG A 127 -4.82 10.65 6.51
N THR A 128 -4.81 11.33 5.36
CA THR A 128 -3.64 11.44 4.47
C THR A 128 -2.42 12.08 5.16
N ASP A 129 -2.61 13.10 5.99
CA ASP A 129 -1.51 13.78 6.65
C ASP A 129 -0.85 12.91 7.73
N GLU A 130 -1.66 12.17 8.48
CA GLU A 130 -1.16 11.20 9.45
C GLU A 130 -0.43 10.04 8.75
N ALA A 131 -0.91 9.60 7.59
CA ALA A 131 -0.21 8.60 6.78
C ALA A 131 1.19 9.07 6.41
N LEU A 132 1.32 10.28 5.84
CA LEU A 132 2.62 10.86 5.46
C LEU A 132 3.55 11.01 6.66
N LYS A 133 3.04 11.46 7.80
CA LYS A 133 3.81 11.55 9.05
C LYS A 133 4.37 10.19 9.47
N ARG A 134 3.57 9.11 9.40
CA ARG A 134 4.05 7.76 9.72
C ARG A 134 5.11 7.27 8.76
N PHE A 135 4.99 7.58 7.46
CA PHE A 135 6.02 7.25 6.49
C PHE A 135 7.33 8.03 6.76
N GLU A 136 7.25 9.28 7.15
CA GLU A 136 8.44 10.05 7.53
C GLU A 136 9.11 9.46 8.78
N GLU A 137 8.35 9.05 9.78
CA GLU A 137 8.88 8.35 10.96
C GLU A 137 9.56 7.04 10.57
N SER A 138 8.94 6.22 9.70
CA SER A 138 9.55 4.99 9.17
C SER A 138 10.86 5.28 8.43
N LEU A 139 10.90 6.29 7.56
CA LEU A 139 12.09 6.65 6.79
C LEU A 139 13.18 7.30 7.65
N ARG A 140 12.84 7.90 8.78
CA ARG A 140 13.83 8.38 9.74
C ARG A 140 14.54 7.20 10.45
N ILE A 141 13.84 6.09 10.66
CA ILE A 141 14.39 4.85 11.22
C ILE A 141 15.21 4.11 10.16
N ASN A 142 14.65 3.93 8.97
CA ASN A 142 15.30 3.29 7.83
C ASN A 142 15.09 4.12 6.54
N PRO A 143 16.05 4.98 6.17
CA PRO A 143 15.94 5.84 4.98
C PRO A 143 15.84 5.09 3.65
N LYS A 144 16.19 3.80 3.63
CA LYS A 144 16.17 2.93 2.45
C LYS A 144 15.00 1.93 2.47
N HIS A 145 13.99 2.15 3.30
CA HIS A 145 12.84 1.26 3.42
C HIS A 145 11.93 1.36 2.19
N THR A 146 12.14 0.47 1.21
CA THR A 146 11.49 0.53 -0.11
C THR A 146 9.97 0.45 -0.05
N LYS A 147 9.41 -0.34 0.88
CA LYS A 147 7.97 -0.42 1.14
C LYS A 147 7.40 0.94 1.53
N THR A 148 8.08 1.68 2.42
CA THR A 148 7.65 3.02 2.84
C THR A 148 7.73 4.02 1.69
N LEU A 149 8.86 4.03 0.96
CA LEU A 149 9.06 4.93 -0.18
C LEU A 149 7.98 4.71 -1.24
N LEU A 150 7.66 3.45 -1.56
CA LEU A 150 6.60 3.10 -2.51
C LEU A 150 5.25 3.65 -2.05
N ASN A 151 4.85 3.37 -0.80
CA ASN A 151 3.56 3.79 -0.26
C ASN A 151 3.48 5.32 -0.09
N LYS A 152 4.58 5.97 0.31
CA LYS A 152 4.65 7.44 0.35
C LYS A 152 4.39 8.04 -1.02
N GLY A 153 5.00 7.49 -2.08
CA GLY A 153 4.72 7.90 -3.46
C GLY A 153 3.24 7.73 -3.84
N ILE A 154 2.61 6.61 -3.47
CA ILE A 154 1.18 6.38 -3.71
C ILE A 154 0.33 7.46 -3.03
N VAL A 155 0.59 7.73 -1.75
CA VAL A 155 -0.18 8.73 -0.99
C VAL A 155 0.05 10.15 -1.49
N LEU A 156 1.27 10.49 -1.92
CA LEU A 156 1.56 11.77 -2.58
C LEU A 156 0.77 11.91 -3.89
N ALA A 157 0.80 10.88 -4.75
CA ALA A 157 0.11 10.92 -6.04
C ALA A 157 -1.42 11.04 -5.90
N PHE A 158 -2.02 10.16 -5.09
CA PHE A 158 -3.48 10.01 -5.03
C PHE A 158 -4.13 10.75 -3.86
N GLY A 159 -3.43 10.90 -2.74
CA GLY A 159 -3.92 11.60 -1.56
C GLY A 159 -3.65 13.10 -1.58
N LYS A 160 -2.51 13.52 -2.13
CA LYS A 160 -2.08 14.93 -2.21
C LYS A 160 -2.10 15.49 -3.63
N GLN A 161 -2.26 14.65 -4.66
CA GLN A 161 -2.14 15.04 -6.07
C GLN A 161 -0.75 15.64 -6.42
N ASP A 162 0.26 15.29 -5.62
CA ASP A 162 1.66 15.67 -5.83
C ASP A 162 2.38 14.60 -6.65
N LEU A 163 2.20 14.66 -7.97
CA LEU A 163 2.84 13.72 -8.89
C LEU A 163 4.35 13.86 -8.92
N ARG A 164 4.90 15.08 -8.70
CA ARG A 164 6.34 15.29 -8.68
C ARG A 164 6.98 14.69 -7.43
N GLY A 165 6.36 14.88 -6.28
CA GLY A 165 6.79 14.23 -5.04
C GLY A 165 6.69 12.71 -5.12
N ALA A 166 5.61 12.18 -5.70
CA ALA A 166 5.44 10.76 -5.93
C ALA A 166 6.54 10.17 -6.83
N GLN A 167 6.81 10.82 -7.97
CA GLN A 167 7.87 10.43 -8.90
C GLN A 167 9.22 10.35 -8.19
N ALA A 168 9.60 11.37 -7.40
CA ALA A 168 10.86 11.39 -6.68
C ALA A 168 11.00 10.23 -5.68
N GLU A 169 9.93 9.84 -4.99
CA GLU A 169 9.97 8.69 -4.09
C GLU A 169 10.06 7.36 -4.85
N TRP A 170 9.34 7.19 -5.96
CA TRP A 170 9.41 5.98 -6.78
C TRP A 170 10.75 5.80 -7.50
N GLU A 171 11.39 6.88 -7.95
CA GLU A 171 12.76 6.85 -8.50
C GLU A 171 13.77 6.34 -7.47
N LYS A 172 13.62 6.73 -6.19
CA LYS A 172 14.44 6.18 -5.09
C LYS A 172 14.22 4.67 -4.94
N VAL A 173 12.97 4.20 -5.00
CA VAL A 173 12.66 2.75 -4.91
C VAL A 173 13.35 1.99 -6.03
N VAL A 174 13.22 2.47 -7.28
CA VAL A 174 13.85 1.84 -8.45
C VAL A 174 15.38 1.82 -8.33
N SER A 175 15.98 2.90 -7.82
CA SER A 175 17.42 2.97 -7.59
C SER A 175 17.90 1.99 -6.52
N LEU A 176 17.13 1.83 -5.42
CA LEU A 176 17.52 0.98 -4.29
C LEU A 176 17.30 -0.51 -4.54
N ALA A 177 16.21 -0.86 -5.21
CA ALA A 177 15.78 -2.25 -5.37
C ALA A 177 15.04 -2.48 -6.71
N PRO A 178 15.71 -2.34 -7.87
CA PRO A 178 15.07 -2.33 -9.19
C PRO A 178 14.35 -3.63 -9.56
N ASN A 179 14.71 -4.75 -8.92
CA ASN A 179 14.16 -6.08 -9.22
C ASN A 179 13.23 -6.59 -8.11
N SER A 180 13.06 -5.86 -7.00
CA SER A 180 12.10 -6.22 -5.98
C SER A 180 10.66 -5.98 -6.45
N PRO A 181 9.66 -6.57 -5.77
CA PRO A 181 8.25 -6.27 -6.04
C PRO A 181 7.94 -4.77 -5.98
N GLU A 182 8.50 -4.06 -5.00
CA GLU A 182 8.35 -2.61 -4.83
C GLU A 182 9.01 -1.85 -5.99
N GLY A 183 10.22 -2.26 -6.41
CA GLY A 183 10.92 -1.66 -7.54
C GLY A 183 10.15 -1.80 -8.85
N GLN A 184 9.58 -2.96 -9.11
CA GLN A 184 8.73 -3.19 -10.27
C GLN A 184 7.41 -2.41 -10.20
N ALA A 185 6.81 -2.30 -9.00
CA ALA A 185 5.63 -1.47 -8.81
C ALA A 185 5.93 0.02 -9.05
N ALA A 186 7.05 0.51 -8.54
CA ALA A 186 7.51 1.88 -8.76
C ALA A 186 7.79 2.17 -10.26
N LYS A 187 8.42 1.24 -10.99
CA LYS A 187 8.62 1.38 -12.44
C LYS A 187 7.29 1.55 -13.18
N ARG A 188 6.30 0.68 -12.90
CA ARG A 188 4.97 0.79 -13.53
C ARG A 188 4.28 2.12 -13.20
N ALA A 189 4.43 2.62 -11.97
CA ALA A 189 3.87 3.90 -11.58
C ALA A 189 4.53 5.07 -12.34
N LEU A 190 5.85 5.05 -12.50
CA LEU A 190 6.61 6.03 -13.29
C LEU A 190 6.22 6.01 -14.77
N GLU A 191 6.08 4.84 -15.37
CA GLU A 191 5.60 4.65 -16.74
C GLU A 191 4.18 5.21 -16.91
N GLY A 192 3.31 5.02 -15.93
CA GLY A 192 1.97 5.61 -15.91
C GLY A 192 1.99 7.13 -15.95
N ILE A 193 2.83 7.78 -15.14
CA ILE A 193 3.01 9.24 -15.17
C ILE A 193 3.52 9.70 -16.54
N ALA A 194 4.55 9.05 -17.07
CA ALA A 194 5.12 9.40 -18.36
C ALA A 194 4.09 9.31 -19.48
N SER A 195 3.30 8.24 -19.51
CA SER A 195 2.23 8.04 -20.49
C SER A 195 1.12 9.10 -20.39
N ALA A 196 0.75 9.49 -19.17
CA ALA A 196 -0.24 10.55 -18.96
C ALA A 196 0.24 11.91 -19.47
N HIS A 197 1.53 12.23 -19.30
CA HIS A 197 2.12 13.46 -19.84
C HIS A 197 2.22 13.43 -21.37
N ALA A 198 2.55 12.28 -21.97
CA ALA A 198 2.65 12.15 -23.43
C ALA A 198 1.28 12.33 -24.11
N ASN A 199 0.20 11.88 -23.46
CA ASN A 199 -1.16 11.97 -23.98
C ASN A 199 -1.84 13.32 -23.72
N ASN A 200 -1.29 14.16 -22.85
CA ASN A 200 -1.80 15.48 -22.51
C ASN A 200 -0.65 16.49 -22.39
N PRO A 201 0.02 16.83 -23.55
CA PRO A 201 1.10 17.79 -23.50
C PRO A 201 0.56 19.14 -23.02
N THR A 202 1.15 19.68 -21.95
CA THR A 202 0.89 21.05 -21.51
C THR A 202 1.12 21.98 -22.69
N PRO A 203 0.18 22.93 -23.00
CA PRO A 203 0.40 23.88 -24.06
C PRO A 203 1.68 24.67 -23.75
N SER A 204 2.66 24.60 -24.67
CA SER A 204 3.85 25.43 -24.60
C SER A 204 3.38 26.90 -24.67
N ASN A 205 3.58 27.65 -23.60
CA ASN A 205 3.47 29.10 -23.65
C ASN A 205 4.49 29.63 -24.68
N GLN A 206 3.99 29.97 -25.85
CA GLN A 206 4.68 30.85 -26.78
C GLN A 206 4.41 32.29 -26.40
#